data_3a0b847fb7c9bea80b7c718cce7a15f6
#
_entry.id   3a0b847fb7c9bea80b7c718cce7a15f6
#
_cell.length_a   1.000
_cell.length_b   1.000
_cell.length_c   1.000
_cell.angle_alpha   90.00
_cell.angle_beta   90.00
_cell.angle_gamma   90.00
#
_symmetry.space_group_name_H-M   'P 1'
#
loop_
_entity.id
_entity.type
_entity.pdbx_description
1 polymer ?
#
loop_
_entity_poly.entity_id
_entity_poly.type
_entity_poly.pdbx_seq_one_letter_code
_entity_poly.pdbx_strand_id
1 'polypeptide(L)'
;MKIETIDINGNKNSIEVMDKIVSTKINKKLISSALYKTRANIKGRKAKTKQKNEIIGSTSKIYAQKGTGGARHASRKAPLFVGGGVAHGPKGELSYKKRKLNKSEKKLSLSSLITEKN
;
A
#
# COMPACT_ATOMS: atom_id res chain seq x y z
N MET A 1 4.26 32.08 18.31
CA MET A 1 3.45 31.38 19.33
C MET A 1 4.35 30.43 20.11
N LYS A 2 4.17 30.35 21.47
CA LYS A 2 4.96 29.43 22.30
C LYS A 2 4.20 28.14 22.53
N ILE A 3 4.83 27.01 22.26
CA ILE A 3 4.26 25.68 22.50
C ILE A 3 4.99 25.03 23.66
N GLU A 4 4.25 24.56 24.66
CA GLU A 4 4.83 23.83 25.78
C GLU A 4 5.23 22.42 25.34
N THR A 5 6.45 22.03 25.60
CA THR A 5 6.99 20.69 25.34
C THR A 5 7.45 20.07 26.66
N ILE A 6 7.30 18.74 26.76
CA ILE A 6 7.77 17.96 27.90
C ILE A 6 8.97 17.14 27.46
N ASP A 7 10.09 17.32 28.16
CA ASP A 7 11.31 16.53 27.92
C ASP A 7 11.13 15.10 28.47
N ILE A 8 12.01 14.17 28.06
CA ILE A 8 12.04 12.77 28.52
C ILE A 8 12.13 12.69 30.06
N ASN A 9 12.74 13.67 30.70
CA ASN A 9 12.87 13.78 32.15
C ASN A 9 11.68 14.44 32.85
N GLY A 10 10.59 14.77 32.12
CA GLY A 10 9.40 15.40 32.66
C GLY A 10 9.48 16.93 32.82
N ASN A 11 10.58 17.58 32.43
CA ASN A 11 10.74 19.02 32.51
C ASN A 11 9.93 19.72 31.41
N LYS A 12 9.21 20.79 31.79
CA LYS A 12 8.45 21.60 30.84
C LYS A 12 9.36 22.68 30.23
N ASN A 13 9.47 22.63 28.91
CA ASN A 13 10.20 23.63 28.12
C ASN A 13 9.21 24.32 27.16
N SER A 14 9.49 25.57 26.76
CA SER A 14 8.71 26.28 25.74
C SER A 14 9.54 26.50 24.50
N ILE A 15 8.97 26.13 23.34
CA ILE A 15 9.61 26.35 22.04
C ILE A 15 8.80 27.39 21.25
N GLU A 16 9.50 28.38 20.69
CA GLU A 16 8.88 29.38 19.82
C GLU A 16 8.69 28.81 18.41
N VAL A 17 7.44 28.74 17.95
CA VAL A 17 7.09 28.26 16.61
C VAL A 17 6.50 29.41 15.80
N MET A 18 6.81 29.46 14.50
CA MET A 18 6.25 30.46 13.60
C MET A 18 4.72 30.34 13.55
N ASP A 19 4.01 31.46 13.73
CA ASP A 19 2.53 31.51 13.70
C ASP A 19 1.94 30.93 12.43
N LYS A 20 2.65 31.07 11.31
CA LYS A 20 2.23 30.52 10.00
C LYS A 20 2.01 29.00 10.02
N ILE A 21 2.66 28.25 10.91
CA ILE A 21 2.52 26.79 11.01
C ILE A 21 1.33 26.43 11.89
N VAL A 22 1.01 27.25 12.88
CA VAL A 22 0.01 26.96 13.91
C VAL A 22 -1.35 27.62 13.64
N SER A 23 -1.41 28.59 12.72
CA SER A 23 -2.65 29.31 12.35
C SER A 23 -3.33 28.79 11.08
N THR A 24 -3.05 27.53 10.69
CA THR A 24 -3.64 26.96 9.48
C THR A 24 -5.07 26.51 9.70
N LYS A 25 -5.95 26.78 8.72
CA LYS A 25 -7.34 26.29 8.76
C LYS A 25 -7.38 24.77 8.84
N ILE A 26 -8.05 24.25 9.86
CA ILE A 26 -8.17 22.80 10.10
C ILE A 26 -9.02 22.16 8.99
N ASN A 27 -8.45 21.20 8.27
CA ASN A 27 -9.11 20.43 7.23
C ASN A 27 -9.18 18.95 7.59
N LYS A 28 -10.28 18.54 8.25
CA LYS A 28 -10.52 17.17 8.72
C LYS A 28 -10.48 16.14 7.58
N LYS A 29 -10.98 16.48 6.38
CA LYS A 29 -10.96 15.58 5.20
C LYS A 29 -9.53 15.30 4.74
N LEU A 30 -8.68 16.33 4.75
CA LEU A 30 -7.27 16.18 4.37
C LEU A 30 -6.51 15.32 5.38
N ILE A 31 -6.73 15.55 6.67
CA ILE A 31 -6.14 14.74 7.76
C ILE A 31 -6.55 13.28 7.63
N SER A 32 -7.84 12.99 7.45
CA SER A 32 -8.36 11.63 7.26
C SER A 32 -7.77 10.94 6.03
N SER A 33 -7.65 11.66 4.91
CA SER A 33 -7.02 11.14 3.69
C SER A 33 -5.53 10.82 3.90
N ALA A 34 -4.80 11.69 4.59
CA ALA A 34 -3.39 11.49 4.90
C ALA A 34 -3.18 10.28 5.82
N LEU A 35 -3.97 10.15 6.87
CA LEU A 35 -3.95 9.00 7.79
C LEU A 35 -4.29 7.69 7.07
N TYR A 36 -5.34 7.69 6.23
CA TYR A 36 -5.71 6.51 5.45
C TYR A 36 -4.59 6.06 4.52
N LYS A 37 -3.99 6.98 3.75
CA LYS A 37 -2.87 6.66 2.85
C LYS A 37 -1.65 6.13 3.62
N THR A 38 -1.33 6.72 4.77
CA THR A 38 -0.20 6.29 5.62
C THR A 38 -0.44 4.90 6.19
N ARG A 39 -1.62 4.65 6.77
CA ARG A 39 -2.00 3.33 7.29
C ARG A 39 -2.03 2.26 6.20
N ALA A 40 -2.57 2.57 5.03
CA ALA A 40 -2.59 1.65 3.89
C ALA A 40 -1.17 1.29 3.42
N ASN A 41 -0.23 2.23 3.47
CA ASN A 41 1.17 2.00 3.12
C ASN A 41 1.92 1.15 4.15
N ILE A 42 1.61 1.31 5.44
CA ILE A 42 2.19 0.49 6.52
C ILE A 42 1.63 -0.93 6.45
N LYS A 43 0.31 -1.06 6.25
CA LYS A 43 -0.33 -2.38 6.15
C LYS A 43 0.13 -3.17 4.93
N GLY A 44 0.42 -2.50 3.82
CA GLY A 44 0.78 -3.13 2.54
C GLY A 44 -0.34 -4.02 1.97
N ARG A 45 0.01 -4.90 1.07
CA ARG A 45 -0.87 -5.93 0.50
C ARG A 45 -0.27 -7.32 0.73
N LYS A 46 -0.85 -8.10 1.61
CA LYS A 46 -0.40 -9.47 1.92
C LYS A 46 -0.96 -10.53 0.96
N ALA A 47 -2.12 -10.25 0.34
CA ALA A 47 -2.75 -11.18 -0.57
C ALA A 47 -1.86 -11.50 -1.77
N LYS A 48 -1.59 -12.80 -1.98
CA LYS A 48 -0.79 -13.32 -3.09
C LYS A 48 -1.47 -14.55 -3.67
N THR A 49 -1.52 -14.63 -4.98
CA THR A 49 -1.95 -15.83 -5.72
C THR A 49 -0.78 -16.38 -6.53
N LYS A 50 -0.71 -17.69 -6.67
CA LYS A 50 0.34 -18.34 -7.47
C LYS A 50 0.11 -18.09 -8.96
N GLN A 51 1.13 -17.62 -9.64
CA GLN A 51 1.15 -17.50 -11.10
C GLN A 51 1.53 -18.84 -11.73
N LYS A 52 1.36 -18.97 -13.07
CA LYS A 52 1.70 -20.18 -13.82
C LYS A 52 3.11 -20.70 -13.55
N ASN A 53 4.09 -19.82 -13.41
CA ASN A 53 5.49 -20.15 -13.14
C ASN A 53 5.76 -20.54 -11.68
N GLU A 54 4.89 -20.14 -10.75
CA GLU A 54 5.03 -20.45 -9.32
C GLU A 54 4.36 -21.78 -8.93
N ILE A 55 3.59 -22.40 -9.82
CA ILE A 55 2.95 -23.70 -9.57
C ILE A 55 3.96 -24.81 -9.80
N ILE A 56 4.08 -25.69 -8.80
CA ILE A 56 4.87 -26.91 -8.89
C ILE A 56 4.08 -27.96 -9.69
N GLY A 57 4.68 -28.56 -10.68
CA GLY A 57 4.06 -29.59 -11.49
C GLY A 57 4.78 -29.77 -12.83
N SER A 58 4.41 -30.79 -13.58
CA SER A 58 4.98 -31.08 -14.89
C SER A 58 4.82 -29.92 -15.85
N THR A 59 5.87 -29.63 -16.62
CA THR A 59 5.87 -28.68 -17.73
C THR A 59 5.68 -29.35 -19.08
N SER A 60 5.62 -30.71 -19.10
CA SER A 60 5.44 -31.48 -20.32
C SER A 60 4.11 -31.16 -21.00
N LYS A 61 4.08 -31.32 -22.30
CA LYS A 61 2.86 -31.20 -23.12
C LYS A 61 1.89 -32.28 -22.71
N ILE A 62 0.60 -31.94 -22.54
CA ILE A 62 -0.42 -32.86 -22.03
C ILE A 62 -0.66 -34.01 -23.03
N TYR A 63 -0.70 -33.72 -24.33
CA TYR A 63 -0.91 -34.67 -25.41
C TYR A 63 -0.37 -34.14 -26.76
N ALA A 64 -0.35 -34.98 -27.78
CA ALA A 64 0.18 -34.62 -29.08
C ALA A 64 -0.52 -33.41 -29.71
N GLN A 65 0.20 -32.65 -30.56
CA GLN A 65 -0.28 -31.42 -31.18
C GLN A 65 -1.47 -31.63 -32.12
N LYS A 66 -1.56 -32.80 -32.75
CA LYS A 66 -2.59 -33.20 -33.72
C LYS A 66 -3.08 -34.63 -33.43
N GLY A 67 -4.24 -35.02 -33.96
CA GLY A 67 -4.73 -36.38 -33.87
C GLY A 67 -5.54 -36.72 -32.61
N THR A 68 -5.72 -35.79 -31.65
CA THR A 68 -6.44 -36.07 -30.41
C THR A 68 -7.88 -35.57 -30.40
N GLY A 69 -8.31 -34.80 -31.40
CA GLY A 69 -9.65 -34.20 -31.48
C GLY A 69 -9.92 -33.12 -30.41
N GLY A 70 -9.03 -32.94 -29.44
CA GLY A 70 -9.15 -31.96 -28.36
C GLY A 70 -8.46 -30.65 -28.64
N ALA A 71 -8.73 -29.62 -27.80
CA ALA A 71 -8.08 -28.34 -27.88
C ALA A 71 -6.57 -28.45 -27.58
N ARG A 72 -5.76 -27.66 -28.26
CA ARG A 72 -4.29 -27.69 -28.09
C ARG A 72 -3.86 -27.08 -26.77
N HIS A 73 -3.21 -27.85 -25.90
CA HIS A 73 -2.70 -27.41 -24.61
C HIS A 73 -1.23 -27.77 -24.41
N ALA A 74 -0.48 -26.89 -23.77
CA ALA A 74 0.93 -27.14 -23.42
C ALA A 74 1.06 -27.83 -22.07
N SER A 75 0.60 -27.18 -20.98
CA SER A 75 0.77 -27.68 -19.62
C SER A 75 -0.48 -27.42 -18.79
N ARG A 76 -0.75 -28.29 -17.81
CA ARG A 76 -1.85 -28.14 -16.85
C ARG A 76 -1.69 -26.96 -15.89
N LYS A 77 -0.53 -26.31 -15.86
CA LYS A 77 -0.28 -25.09 -15.07
C LYS A 77 -1.01 -23.85 -15.61
N ALA A 78 -1.58 -23.91 -16.81
CA ALA A 78 -2.28 -22.79 -17.44
C ALA A 78 -3.53 -22.39 -16.62
N PRO A 79 -3.92 -21.09 -16.60
CA PRO A 79 -5.03 -20.58 -15.79
C PRO A 79 -6.40 -21.19 -16.10
N LEU A 80 -6.56 -21.77 -17.28
CA LEU A 80 -7.82 -22.42 -17.71
C LEU A 80 -8.08 -23.77 -17.00
N PHE A 81 -7.06 -24.39 -16.42
CA PHE A 81 -7.22 -25.66 -15.73
C PHE A 81 -7.46 -25.45 -14.22
N VAL A 82 -8.24 -26.34 -13.62
CA VAL A 82 -8.38 -26.40 -12.16
C VAL A 82 -7.02 -26.72 -11.54
N GLY A 83 -6.61 -25.90 -10.56
CA GLY A 83 -5.27 -25.95 -9.96
C GLY A 83 -4.19 -25.24 -10.78
N GLY A 84 -4.52 -24.62 -11.92
CA GLY A 84 -3.62 -23.77 -12.68
C GLY A 84 -3.35 -22.43 -12.02
N GLY A 85 -2.40 -21.66 -12.56
CA GLY A 85 -2.03 -20.34 -12.05
C GLY A 85 -3.11 -19.29 -12.26
N VAL A 86 -3.17 -18.30 -11.38
CA VAL A 86 -4.09 -17.18 -11.51
C VAL A 86 -3.48 -16.09 -12.39
N ALA A 87 -4.17 -15.71 -13.47
CA ALA A 87 -3.78 -14.57 -14.30
C ALA A 87 -4.19 -13.27 -13.62
N HIS A 88 -3.29 -12.28 -13.61
CA HIS A 88 -3.52 -10.93 -13.04
C HIS A 88 -4.00 -10.89 -11.59
N GLY A 89 -3.77 -11.95 -10.82
CA GLY A 89 -4.07 -11.99 -9.40
C GLY A 89 -3.16 -11.09 -8.55
N PRO A 90 -3.47 -10.94 -7.26
CA PRO A 90 -2.64 -10.18 -6.33
C PRO A 90 -1.27 -10.85 -6.18
N LYS A 91 -0.20 -10.01 -6.19
CA LYS A 91 1.20 -10.48 -6.17
C LYS A 91 1.91 -10.28 -4.82
N GLY A 92 1.17 -9.95 -3.75
CA GLY A 92 1.71 -9.72 -2.42
C GLY A 92 2.41 -8.36 -2.26
N GLU A 93 3.26 -8.26 -1.25
CA GLU A 93 3.94 -7.02 -0.86
C GLU A 93 4.92 -6.51 -1.92
N LEU A 94 5.63 -7.39 -2.62
CA LEU A 94 6.64 -7.04 -3.62
C LEU A 94 6.10 -6.17 -4.77
N SER A 95 4.83 -6.32 -5.11
CA SER A 95 4.20 -5.54 -6.19
C SER A 95 3.26 -4.44 -5.68
N TYR A 96 3.23 -4.20 -4.37
CA TYR A 96 2.39 -3.16 -3.80
C TYR A 96 2.94 -1.77 -4.12
N LYS A 97 2.17 -1.00 -4.87
CA LYS A 97 2.50 0.41 -5.13
C LYS A 97 2.03 1.25 -3.95
N LYS A 98 2.98 1.84 -3.22
CA LYS A 98 2.68 2.78 -2.12
C LYS A 98 1.87 3.97 -2.61
N ARG A 99 0.83 4.35 -1.89
CA ARG A 99 0.02 5.53 -2.15
C ARG A 99 0.81 6.78 -1.78
N LYS A 100 1.16 7.58 -2.77
CA LYS A 100 1.90 8.82 -2.55
C LYS A 100 0.97 9.92 -2.04
N LEU A 101 1.45 10.70 -1.07
CA LEU A 101 0.89 11.98 -0.66
C LEU A 101 1.68 13.08 -1.36
N ASN A 102 1.00 14.11 -1.86
CA ASN A 102 1.67 15.28 -2.39
C ASN A 102 2.41 16.01 -1.26
N LYS A 103 3.54 16.65 -1.58
CA LYS A 103 4.35 17.36 -0.57
C LYS A 103 3.53 18.46 0.15
N SER A 104 2.71 19.20 -0.59
CA SER A 104 1.82 20.23 -0.06
C SER A 104 0.72 19.64 0.85
N GLU A 105 0.06 18.55 0.43
CA GLU A 105 -0.93 17.85 1.25
C GLU A 105 -0.34 17.35 2.58
N LYS A 106 0.88 16.79 2.53
CA LYS A 106 1.59 16.32 3.73
C LYS A 106 1.89 17.47 4.68
N LYS A 107 2.45 18.58 4.17
CA LYS A 107 2.75 19.77 4.99
C LYS A 107 1.48 20.34 5.62
N LEU A 108 0.42 20.53 4.82
CA LEU A 108 -0.84 21.10 5.28
C LEU A 108 -1.55 20.19 6.28
N SER A 109 -1.52 18.88 6.12
CA SER A 109 -2.11 17.93 7.08
C SER A 109 -1.40 17.96 8.43
N LEU A 110 -0.07 18.04 8.44
CA LEU A 110 0.73 18.18 9.67
C LEU A 110 0.45 19.50 10.37
N SER A 111 0.46 20.61 9.61
CA SER A 111 0.16 21.95 10.14
C SER A 111 -1.25 22.01 10.76
N SER A 112 -2.26 21.43 10.07
CA SER A 112 -3.63 21.34 10.58
C SER A 112 -3.74 20.52 11.88
N LEU A 113 -2.97 19.43 12.01
CA LEU A 113 -2.93 18.63 13.24
C LEU A 113 -2.27 19.36 14.41
N ILE A 114 -1.20 20.11 14.15
CA ILE A 114 -0.54 20.94 15.17
C ILE A 114 -1.50 22.02 15.65
N THR A 115 -2.22 22.68 14.72
CA THR A 115 -3.22 23.69 15.07
C THR A 115 -4.39 23.13 15.89
N GLU A 116 -4.81 21.89 15.62
CA GLU A 116 -5.94 21.25 16.34
C GLU A 116 -5.56 20.83 17.76
N LYS A 117 -4.27 20.54 18.01
CA LYS A 117 -3.78 20.13 19.33
C LYS A 117 -3.38 21.30 20.24
N ASN A 118 -3.27 22.49 19.72
CA ASN A 118 -2.93 23.70 20.45
C ASN A 118 -4.21 24.45 20.89
#